data_7caa31a690678dfb95da960be1f47554
#
_entry.id   7caa31a690678dfb95da960be1f47554
#
_cell.length_a   1.000
_cell.length_b   1.000
_cell.length_c   1.000
_cell.angle_alpha   90.00
_cell.angle_beta   90.00
_cell.angle_gamma   90.00
#
_symmetry.space_group_name_H-M   'P 1'
#
loop_
_entity.id
_entity.type
_entity.pdbx_description
1 polymer ?
#
loop_
_entity_poly.entity_id
_entity_poly.type
_entity_poly.pdbx_seq_one_letter_code
_entity_poly.pdbx_strand_id
1 'polypeptide(L)'
;IDNITTLWGEAKSKAIAAVNTELLDANWQTGKYIVEFEQGGKQRAEYGKRLLVNLAKDLTARNGKGFNRTNLTYMRKLYLAFPKCGTLSHKLTWSHYYELLKCDNALEMQFYYKESIKECWKVRELKRQMKSCLFQRLALSTDKAGVLALANEGHQVQTPQDIIRDPFVLEFAGLPKQKRYKENDLEKALKDHMEQFLLEMGRGFAFVGRQYSMQIGSRQFKVDLVFYHCILKCYVLIDLKRAELSLIH
;
A
#
# COMPACT_ATOMS: atom_id res chain seq x y z
N ILE A 1 -33.16 -11.55 11.17
CA ILE A 1 -32.17 -12.20 10.29
C ILE A 1 -30.90 -11.32 10.26
N ASP A 2 -31.03 -10.01 10.03
CA ASP A 2 -29.90 -9.09 9.87
C ASP A 2 -28.97 -9.04 11.09
N ASN A 3 -29.53 -8.99 12.29
CA ASN A 3 -28.76 -9.02 13.54
C ASN A 3 -27.94 -10.31 13.69
N ILE A 4 -28.47 -11.45 13.27
CA ILE A 4 -27.75 -12.72 13.30
C ILE A 4 -26.62 -12.72 12.26
N THR A 5 -26.89 -12.24 11.06
CA THR A 5 -25.89 -12.13 9.99
C THR A 5 -24.75 -11.22 10.41
N THR A 6 -25.05 -10.07 11.03
CA THR A 6 -24.05 -9.13 11.56
C THR A 6 -23.21 -9.78 12.66
N LEU A 7 -23.84 -10.44 13.64
CA LEU A 7 -23.16 -11.15 14.73
C LEU A 7 -22.15 -12.19 14.21
N TRP A 8 -22.58 -13.02 13.25
CA TRP A 8 -21.70 -14.02 12.64
C TRP A 8 -20.58 -13.39 11.80
N GLY A 9 -20.86 -12.28 11.10
CA GLY A 9 -19.87 -11.51 10.36
C GLY A 9 -18.77 -10.97 11.27
N GLU A 10 -19.15 -10.36 12.38
CA GLU A 10 -18.21 -9.85 13.39
C GLU A 10 -17.39 -10.97 14.04
N ALA A 11 -18.03 -12.07 14.42
CA ALA A 11 -17.35 -13.22 15.02
C ALA A 11 -16.29 -13.80 14.08
N LYS A 12 -16.63 -14.01 12.80
CA LYS A 12 -15.67 -14.45 11.78
C LYS A 12 -14.51 -13.47 11.61
N SER A 13 -14.79 -12.16 11.55
CA SER A 13 -13.77 -11.14 11.41
C SER A 13 -12.79 -11.15 12.59
N LYS A 14 -13.30 -11.23 13.82
CA LYS A 14 -12.48 -11.34 15.04
C LYS A 14 -11.61 -12.60 15.04
N ALA A 15 -12.19 -13.76 14.66
CA ALA A 15 -11.45 -15.01 14.59
C ALA A 15 -10.30 -14.93 13.56
N ILE A 16 -10.56 -14.39 12.37
CA ILE A 16 -9.53 -14.21 11.33
C ILE A 16 -8.44 -13.26 11.81
N ALA A 17 -8.80 -12.15 12.48
CA ALA A 17 -7.84 -11.23 13.02
C ALA A 17 -6.93 -11.88 14.07
N ALA A 18 -7.50 -12.66 15.00
CA ALA A 18 -6.75 -13.40 16.02
C ALA A 18 -5.76 -14.39 15.38
N VAL A 19 -6.21 -15.20 14.42
CA VAL A 19 -5.35 -16.15 13.70
C VAL A 19 -4.22 -15.44 12.98
N ASN A 20 -4.47 -14.31 12.32
CA ASN A 20 -3.43 -13.53 11.64
C ASN A 20 -2.39 -12.98 12.61
N THR A 21 -2.82 -12.51 13.79
CA THR A 21 -1.94 -12.04 14.86
C THR A 21 -1.01 -13.16 15.32
N GLU A 22 -1.56 -14.30 15.71
CA GLU A 22 -0.79 -15.46 16.20
C GLU A 22 0.19 -15.98 15.15
N LEU A 23 -0.22 -16.05 13.87
CA LEU A 23 0.66 -16.46 12.78
C LEU A 23 1.79 -15.45 12.53
N LEU A 24 1.53 -14.15 12.67
CA LEU A 24 2.55 -13.13 12.54
C LEU A 24 3.59 -13.25 13.64
N ASP A 25 3.14 -13.40 14.89
CA ASP A 25 4.02 -13.55 16.06
C ASP A 25 4.84 -14.84 15.97
N ALA A 26 4.25 -15.96 15.55
CA ALA A 26 4.96 -17.20 15.31
C ALA A 26 6.04 -17.08 14.22
N ASN A 27 5.75 -16.36 13.14
CA ASN A 27 6.74 -16.10 12.09
C ASN A 27 7.89 -15.21 12.60
N TRP A 28 7.58 -14.20 13.40
CA TRP A 28 8.60 -13.36 14.03
C TRP A 28 9.48 -14.13 15.01
N GLN A 29 8.87 -14.95 15.89
CA GLN A 29 9.60 -15.82 16.82
C GLN A 29 10.50 -16.81 16.08
N THR A 30 10.00 -17.40 14.99
CA THR A 30 10.81 -18.29 14.14
C THR A 30 12.03 -17.54 13.59
N GLY A 31 11.83 -16.30 13.10
CA GLY A 31 12.91 -15.43 12.65
C GLY A 31 13.94 -15.14 13.74
N LYS A 32 13.47 -14.87 14.97
CA LYS A 32 14.30 -14.66 16.15
C LYS A 32 15.19 -15.88 16.43
N TYR A 33 14.61 -17.07 16.52
CA TYR A 33 15.37 -18.29 16.78
C TYR A 33 16.42 -18.57 15.70
N ILE A 34 16.11 -18.31 14.42
CA ILE A 34 17.07 -18.46 13.34
C ILE A 34 18.26 -17.52 13.54
N VAL A 35 18.03 -16.23 13.82
CA VAL A 35 19.09 -15.23 14.00
C VAL A 35 19.92 -15.51 15.25
N GLU A 36 19.30 -15.84 16.38
CA GLU A 36 19.99 -16.18 17.63
C GLU A 36 20.86 -17.43 17.44
N PHE A 37 20.37 -18.43 16.71
CA PHE A 37 21.16 -19.60 16.38
C PHE A 37 22.36 -19.26 15.49
N GLU A 38 22.21 -18.40 14.48
CA GLU A 38 23.31 -17.95 13.61
C GLU A 38 24.39 -17.19 14.40
N GLN A 39 24.00 -16.40 15.41
CA GLN A 39 24.92 -15.61 16.22
C GLN A 39 25.66 -16.41 17.29
N GLY A 40 25.23 -17.63 17.58
CA GLY A 40 25.72 -18.45 18.72
C GLY A 40 27.10 -19.10 18.59
N GLY A 41 27.99 -18.65 17.66
CA GLY A 41 29.43 -19.01 17.70
C GLY A 41 30.05 -19.58 16.41
N LYS A 42 31.42 -19.55 16.34
CA LYS A 42 32.23 -19.90 15.15
C LYS A 42 32.08 -21.34 14.64
N GLN A 43 31.78 -22.31 15.50
CA GLN A 43 31.54 -23.70 15.10
C GLN A 43 30.24 -23.89 14.28
N ARG A 44 29.34 -22.90 14.30
CA ARG A 44 28.06 -22.92 13.59
C ARG A 44 28.10 -22.25 12.20
N ALA A 45 29.22 -21.58 11.84
CA ALA A 45 29.34 -20.88 10.55
C ALA A 45 29.27 -21.81 9.34
N GLU A 46 29.82 -23.03 9.46
CA GLU A 46 29.76 -24.04 8.40
C GLU A 46 28.36 -24.68 8.29
N TYR A 47 27.70 -24.88 9.43
CA TYR A 47 26.32 -25.33 9.50
C TYR A 47 25.35 -24.24 9.01
N GLY A 48 25.67 -22.96 9.22
CA GLY A 48 24.86 -21.79 8.84
C GLY A 48 24.60 -21.69 7.34
N LYS A 49 25.55 -22.10 6.48
CA LYS A 49 25.36 -22.11 5.02
C LYS A 49 24.24 -23.06 4.55
N ARG A 50 23.94 -24.11 5.30
CA ARG A 50 22.86 -25.09 5.02
C ARG A 50 21.72 -25.06 6.03
N LEU A 51 21.80 -24.21 7.07
CA LEU A 51 20.82 -24.14 8.14
C LEU A 51 19.39 -24.00 7.61
N LEU A 52 19.14 -22.98 6.80
CA LEU A 52 17.79 -22.72 6.28
C LEU A 52 17.28 -23.85 5.38
N VAL A 53 18.18 -24.55 4.67
CA VAL A 53 17.80 -25.69 3.82
C VAL A 53 17.40 -26.89 4.66
N ASN A 54 18.22 -27.25 5.67
CA ASN A 54 17.95 -28.35 6.58
C ASN A 54 16.70 -28.07 7.41
N LEU A 55 16.60 -26.86 7.97
CA LEU A 55 15.46 -26.42 8.77
C LEU A 55 14.16 -26.44 7.94
N ALA A 56 14.20 -26.02 6.67
CA ALA A 56 13.05 -26.10 5.78
C ALA A 56 12.59 -27.54 5.55
N LYS A 57 13.50 -28.46 5.35
CA LYS A 57 13.21 -29.89 5.19
C LYS A 57 12.55 -30.48 6.43
N ASP A 58 13.15 -30.23 7.61
CA ASP A 58 12.69 -30.80 8.87
C ASP A 58 11.34 -30.22 9.31
N LEU A 59 11.18 -28.89 9.22
CA LEU A 59 9.92 -28.23 9.57
C LEU A 59 8.78 -28.56 8.60
N THR A 60 9.08 -28.69 7.30
CA THR A 60 8.07 -29.10 6.32
C THR A 60 7.61 -30.54 6.57
N ALA A 61 8.54 -31.44 6.96
CA ALA A 61 8.19 -32.81 7.29
C ALA A 61 7.31 -32.91 8.56
N ARG A 62 7.55 -32.06 9.57
CA ARG A 62 6.83 -32.08 10.86
C ARG A 62 5.53 -31.28 10.85
N ASN A 63 5.54 -30.10 10.24
CA ASN A 63 4.45 -29.13 10.35
C ASN A 63 3.73 -28.85 9.01
N GLY A 64 4.17 -29.49 7.91
CA GLY A 64 3.55 -29.32 6.61
C GLY A 64 3.99 -28.06 5.86
N LYS A 65 3.13 -27.57 4.97
CA LYS A 65 3.43 -26.44 4.08
C LYS A 65 3.62 -25.14 4.85
N GLY A 66 4.48 -24.25 4.35
CA GLY A 66 4.72 -22.92 4.94
C GLY A 66 6.16 -22.68 5.38
N PHE A 67 6.95 -23.74 5.55
CA PHE A 67 8.34 -23.69 6.06
C PHE A 67 9.40 -23.88 4.96
N ASN A 68 9.10 -23.46 3.72
CA ASN A 68 10.11 -23.50 2.67
C ASN A 68 11.24 -22.49 2.95
N ARG A 69 12.41 -22.72 2.31
CA ARG A 69 13.60 -21.88 2.50
C ARG A 69 13.31 -20.39 2.31
N THR A 70 12.48 -20.03 1.33
CA THR A 70 12.12 -18.64 1.05
C THR A 70 11.37 -18.03 2.23
N ASN A 71 10.34 -18.69 2.75
CA ASN A 71 9.58 -18.19 3.90
C ASN A 71 10.48 -18.05 5.14
N LEU A 72 11.35 -19.02 5.43
CA LEU A 72 12.29 -18.92 6.55
C LEU A 72 13.26 -17.75 6.37
N THR A 73 13.70 -17.46 5.13
CA THR A 73 14.50 -16.26 4.84
C THR A 73 13.72 -14.97 5.16
N TYR A 74 12.43 -14.91 4.82
CA TYR A 74 11.60 -13.74 5.13
C TYR A 74 11.24 -13.63 6.61
N MET A 75 11.03 -14.74 7.31
CA MET A 75 10.88 -14.74 8.78
C MET A 75 12.14 -14.18 9.46
N ARG A 76 13.33 -14.59 9.02
CA ARG A 76 14.61 -14.04 9.46
C ARG A 76 14.71 -12.54 9.16
N LYS A 77 14.37 -12.10 7.95
CA LYS A 77 14.33 -10.68 7.58
C LYS A 77 13.35 -9.89 8.44
N LEU A 78 12.19 -10.46 8.78
CA LEU A 78 11.19 -9.83 9.64
C LEU A 78 11.78 -9.48 11.00
N TYR A 79 12.43 -10.43 11.66
CA TYR A 79 13.07 -10.18 12.96
C TYR A 79 14.18 -9.12 12.87
N LEU A 80 15.01 -9.15 11.81
CA LEU A 80 16.08 -8.17 11.61
C LEU A 80 15.53 -6.75 11.37
N ALA A 81 14.43 -6.62 10.63
CA ALA A 81 13.78 -5.34 10.35
C ALA A 81 12.99 -4.80 11.56
N PHE A 82 12.42 -5.69 12.38
CA PHE A 82 11.59 -5.38 13.55
C PHE A 82 12.09 -6.15 14.78
N PRO A 83 13.22 -5.74 15.39
CA PRO A 83 13.84 -6.50 16.49
C PRO A 83 12.98 -6.59 17.76
N LYS A 84 12.05 -5.65 17.95
CA LYS A 84 11.09 -5.65 19.06
C LYS A 84 9.73 -6.10 18.54
N CYS A 85 9.18 -7.19 19.09
CA CYS A 85 7.86 -7.71 18.71
C CYS A 85 6.76 -6.64 18.82
N GLY A 86 6.80 -5.81 19.86
CA GLY A 86 5.85 -4.72 20.05
C GLY A 86 5.87 -3.60 18.98
N THR A 87 6.83 -3.61 18.07
CA THR A 87 6.86 -2.68 16.92
C THR A 87 6.08 -3.19 15.72
N LEU A 88 5.67 -4.46 15.74
CA LEU A 88 4.80 -5.03 14.69
C LEU A 88 3.37 -4.52 14.85
N SER A 89 2.79 -4.06 13.76
CA SER A 89 1.36 -3.72 13.74
C SER A 89 0.55 -4.96 13.37
N HIS A 90 -0.30 -5.42 14.29
CA HIS A 90 -1.25 -6.51 14.04
C HIS A 90 -2.43 -6.11 13.13
N LYS A 91 -2.46 -4.85 12.64
CA LYS A 91 -3.33 -4.43 11.55
C LYS A 91 -2.87 -5.00 10.20
N LEU A 92 -1.61 -5.42 10.10
CA LEU A 92 -1.03 -6.03 8.91
C LEU A 92 -0.85 -7.53 9.12
N THR A 93 -1.09 -8.31 8.08
CA THR A 93 -0.90 -9.77 8.08
C THR A 93 0.53 -10.13 7.68
N TRP A 94 0.94 -11.38 7.89
CA TRP A 94 2.21 -11.92 7.38
C TRP A 94 2.42 -11.62 5.90
N SER A 95 1.37 -11.71 5.08
CA SER A 95 1.48 -11.44 3.64
C SER A 95 1.82 -9.98 3.32
N HIS A 96 1.41 -9.01 4.15
CA HIS A 96 1.84 -7.61 4.00
C HIS A 96 3.34 -7.48 4.31
N TYR A 97 3.78 -8.02 5.44
CA TYR A 97 5.20 -8.00 5.82
C TYR A 97 6.08 -8.69 4.78
N TYR A 98 5.61 -9.82 4.23
CA TYR A 98 6.32 -10.52 3.15
C TYR A 98 6.56 -9.62 1.93
N GLU A 99 5.58 -8.79 1.53
CA GLU A 99 5.78 -7.83 0.44
C GLU A 99 6.69 -6.67 0.86
N LEU A 100 6.48 -6.08 2.03
CA LEU A 100 7.31 -4.99 2.56
C LEU A 100 8.79 -5.36 2.65
N LEU A 101 9.10 -6.57 3.06
CA LEU A 101 10.48 -7.08 3.19
C LEU A 101 11.18 -7.34 1.83
N LYS A 102 10.50 -7.09 0.70
CA LYS A 102 11.12 -7.07 -0.64
C LYS A 102 11.74 -5.72 -0.98
N CYS A 103 11.38 -4.65 -0.25
CA CYS A 103 12.02 -3.36 -0.43
C CYS A 103 13.49 -3.44 0.00
N ASP A 104 14.38 -2.99 -0.86
CA ASP A 104 15.82 -2.91 -0.54
C ASP A 104 16.15 -1.65 0.27
N ASN A 105 15.31 -0.61 0.15
CA ASN A 105 15.47 0.65 0.87
C ASN A 105 14.60 0.67 2.14
N ALA A 106 15.23 0.93 3.29
CA ALA A 106 14.54 1.00 4.58
C ALA A 106 13.51 2.13 4.65
N LEU A 107 13.76 3.29 4.03
CA LEU A 107 12.82 4.41 4.00
C LEU A 107 11.58 4.07 3.16
N GLU A 108 11.78 3.41 2.02
CA GLU A 108 10.69 2.92 1.17
C GLU A 108 9.83 1.91 1.92
N MET A 109 10.45 0.92 2.57
CA MET A 109 9.74 -0.08 3.38
C MET A 109 8.92 0.60 4.48
N GLN A 110 9.50 1.57 5.19
CA GLN A 110 8.84 2.29 6.27
C GLN A 110 7.66 3.11 5.77
N PHE A 111 7.79 3.78 4.62
CA PHE A 111 6.70 4.49 3.96
C PHE A 111 5.53 3.55 3.66
N TYR A 112 5.76 2.45 2.93
CA TYR A 112 4.70 1.51 2.59
C TYR A 112 4.08 0.84 3.83
N TYR A 113 4.88 0.60 4.87
CA TYR A 113 4.38 0.12 6.16
C TYR A 113 3.38 1.10 6.78
N LYS A 114 3.73 2.38 6.88
CA LYS A 114 2.88 3.44 7.43
C LYS A 114 1.61 3.65 6.61
N GLU A 115 1.76 3.78 5.29
CA GLU A 115 0.62 3.96 4.38
C GLU A 115 -0.33 2.76 4.41
N SER A 116 0.17 1.53 4.47
CA SER A 116 -0.67 0.34 4.56
C SER A 116 -1.54 0.33 5.81
N ILE A 117 -1.01 0.81 6.95
CA ILE A 117 -1.75 0.91 8.22
C ILE A 117 -2.76 2.05 8.16
N LYS A 118 -2.33 3.23 7.68
CA LYS A 118 -3.13 4.46 7.61
C LYS A 118 -4.31 4.30 6.66
N GLU A 119 -4.04 3.81 5.46
CA GLU A 119 -5.01 3.66 4.39
C GLU A 119 -5.73 2.29 4.40
N CYS A 120 -5.41 1.44 5.39
CA CYS A 120 -5.95 0.08 5.52
C CYS A 120 -5.84 -0.73 4.21
N TRP A 121 -4.69 -0.63 3.52
CA TRP A 121 -4.49 -1.34 2.27
C TRP A 121 -4.56 -2.85 2.47
N LYS A 122 -5.20 -3.52 1.54
CA LYS A 122 -5.09 -4.97 1.40
C LYS A 122 -3.77 -5.32 0.70
N VAL A 123 -3.30 -6.55 0.84
CA VAL A 123 -2.05 -7.02 0.22
C VAL A 123 -1.99 -6.73 -1.29
N ARG A 124 -3.12 -6.88 -2.00
CA ARG A 124 -3.20 -6.60 -3.44
C ARG A 124 -2.95 -5.12 -3.74
N GLU A 125 -3.50 -4.23 -2.91
CA GLU A 125 -3.31 -2.80 -3.06
C GLU A 125 -1.87 -2.40 -2.73
N LEU A 126 -1.30 -2.89 -1.63
CA LEU A 126 0.10 -2.68 -1.30
C LEU A 126 1.02 -3.07 -2.48
N LYS A 127 0.83 -4.26 -3.06
CA LYS A 127 1.59 -4.71 -4.23
C LYS A 127 1.45 -3.75 -5.42
N ARG A 128 0.25 -3.25 -5.66
CA ARG A 128 -0.02 -2.30 -6.74
C ARG A 128 0.75 -1.00 -6.53
N GLN A 129 0.68 -0.44 -5.32
CA GLN A 129 1.35 0.81 -4.97
C GLN A 129 2.88 0.69 -5.02
N MET A 130 3.43 -0.45 -4.56
CA MET A 130 4.87 -0.75 -4.69
C MET A 130 5.29 -0.87 -6.16
N LYS A 131 4.49 -1.58 -6.98
CA LYS A 131 4.77 -1.76 -8.42
C LYS A 131 4.70 -0.44 -9.18
N SER A 132 3.82 0.48 -8.79
CA SER A 132 3.70 1.81 -9.38
C SER A 132 4.77 2.79 -8.90
N CYS A 133 5.68 2.35 -8.02
CA CYS A 133 6.75 3.17 -7.45
C CYS A 133 6.23 4.44 -6.75
N LEU A 134 5.14 4.31 -5.97
CA LEU A 134 4.50 5.45 -5.32
C LEU A 134 5.49 6.25 -4.45
N PHE A 135 6.31 5.56 -3.64
CA PHE A 135 7.33 6.21 -2.81
C PHE A 135 8.31 7.03 -3.64
N GLN A 136 8.84 6.46 -4.71
CA GLN A 136 9.81 7.14 -5.58
C GLN A 136 9.20 8.36 -6.26
N ARG A 137 7.94 8.26 -6.71
CA ARG A 137 7.23 9.39 -7.34
C ARG A 137 7.02 10.55 -6.36
N LEU A 138 6.59 10.26 -5.13
CA LEU A 138 6.45 11.27 -4.09
C LEU A 138 7.80 11.84 -3.64
N ALA A 139 8.82 11.00 -3.52
CA ALA A 139 10.16 11.43 -3.13
C ALA A 139 10.84 12.34 -4.17
N LEU A 140 10.52 12.19 -5.46
CA LEU A 140 11.05 13.05 -6.52
C LEU A 140 10.53 14.49 -6.47
N SER A 141 9.35 14.71 -5.90
CA SER A 141 8.71 16.02 -5.73
C SER A 141 9.05 16.70 -4.41
N THR A 142 9.89 16.08 -3.57
CA THR A 142 10.09 16.49 -2.18
C THR A 142 11.60 16.63 -1.88
N ASP A 143 11.93 17.56 -0.99
CA ASP A 143 13.31 17.72 -0.52
C ASP A 143 13.73 16.58 0.45
N LYS A 144 15.01 16.58 0.85
CA LYS A 144 15.57 15.53 1.70
C LYS A 144 14.88 15.38 3.07
N ALA A 145 14.46 16.49 3.68
CA ALA A 145 13.76 16.52 4.95
C ALA A 145 12.32 15.99 4.78
N GLY A 146 11.65 16.38 3.69
CA GLY A 146 10.33 15.90 3.33
C GLY A 146 10.30 14.40 3.00
N VAL A 147 11.35 13.85 2.36
CA VAL A 147 11.46 12.40 2.13
C VAL A 147 11.57 11.62 3.44
N LEU A 148 12.30 12.14 4.44
CA LEU A 148 12.38 11.55 5.76
C LEU A 148 11.04 11.62 6.50
N ALA A 149 10.34 12.76 6.43
CA ALA A 149 9.01 12.92 7.00
C ALA A 149 8.01 11.96 6.33
N LEU A 150 8.04 11.85 5.00
CA LEU A 150 7.23 10.92 4.22
C LEU A 150 7.43 9.46 4.66
N ALA A 151 8.67 9.06 4.92
CA ALA A 151 8.98 7.70 5.38
C ALA A 151 8.53 7.44 6.83
N ASN A 152 8.67 8.45 7.71
CA ASN A 152 8.39 8.31 9.15
C ASN A 152 6.90 8.47 9.50
N GLU A 153 6.20 9.35 8.79
CA GLU A 153 4.84 9.78 9.13
C GLU A 153 3.81 9.35 8.07
N GLY A 154 4.29 8.89 6.90
CA GLY A 154 3.46 8.68 5.73
C GLY A 154 3.09 10.02 5.06
N HIS A 155 2.23 9.97 4.08
CA HIS A 155 1.76 11.19 3.39
C HIS A 155 0.84 11.99 4.34
N GLN A 156 1.35 13.11 4.87
CA GLN A 156 0.59 14.03 5.72
C GLN A 156 -0.23 14.98 4.86
N VAL A 157 -1.52 15.05 5.16
CA VAL A 157 -2.42 16.00 4.53
C VAL A 157 -2.49 17.24 5.44
N GLN A 158 -1.75 18.28 5.10
CA GLN A 158 -1.73 19.54 5.85
C GLN A 158 -2.52 20.65 5.12
N THR A 159 -2.53 20.57 3.79
CA THR A 159 -3.21 21.55 2.94
C THR A 159 -4.23 20.86 2.01
N PRO A 160 -5.23 21.61 1.48
CA PRO A 160 -6.13 21.08 0.47
C PRO A 160 -5.41 20.53 -0.77
N GLN A 161 -4.26 21.11 -1.12
CA GLN A 161 -3.43 20.66 -2.24
C GLN A 161 -2.83 19.27 -2.01
N ASP A 162 -2.51 18.93 -0.76
CA ASP A 162 -1.95 17.60 -0.42
C ASP A 162 -2.97 16.46 -0.59
N ILE A 163 -4.26 16.79 -0.56
CA ILE A 163 -5.34 15.81 -0.79
C ILE A 163 -5.52 15.56 -2.28
N ILE A 164 -5.39 16.61 -3.09
CA ILE A 164 -5.46 16.52 -4.53
C ILE A 164 -4.09 16.05 -5.00
N ARG A 165 -3.93 14.74 -5.14
CA ARG A 165 -2.68 14.17 -5.67
C ARG A 165 -2.41 14.77 -7.05
N ASP A 166 -1.16 15.17 -7.27
CA ASP A 166 -0.68 15.61 -8.58
C ASP A 166 -1.10 14.56 -9.64
N PRO A 167 -1.63 14.96 -10.79
CA PRO A 167 -1.99 14.05 -11.88
C PRO A 167 -0.87 13.09 -12.30
N PHE A 168 0.40 13.46 -12.09
CA PHE A 168 1.56 12.58 -12.31
C PHE A 168 1.67 11.43 -11.29
N VAL A 169 1.02 11.53 -10.14
CA VAL A 169 0.97 10.49 -9.10
C VAL A 169 -0.20 9.55 -9.34
N LEU A 170 -1.21 9.95 -10.11
CA LEU A 170 -2.35 9.12 -10.47
C LEU A 170 -1.94 8.07 -11.51
N GLU A 171 -2.09 6.80 -11.16
CA GLU A 171 -1.88 5.68 -12.06
C GLU A 171 -3.23 5.27 -12.67
N PHE A 172 -3.41 5.53 -13.96
CA PHE A 172 -4.59 5.04 -14.67
C PHE A 172 -4.39 3.56 -14.97
N ALA A 173 -4.96 2.71 -14.14
CA ALA A 173 -4.85 1.28 -14.30
C ALA A 173 -5.39 0.82 -15.66
N GLY A 174 -4.57 0.09 -16.39
CA GLY A 174 -4.94 -0.50 -17.68
C GLY A 174 -4.62 0.35 -18.90
N LEU A 175 -4.16 1.59 -18.74
CA LEU A 175 -3.67 2.35 -19.89
C LEU A 175 -2.23 1.94 -20.23
N PRO A 176 -1.94 1.48 -21.46
CA PRO A 176 -0.58 1.18 -21.88
C PRO A 176 0.25 2.47 -21.83
N LYS A 177 1.53 2.39 -21.44
CA LYS A 177 2.43 3.56 -21.42
C LYS A 177 2.63 4.12 -22.83
N GLN A 178 1.77 5.02 -23.27
CA GLN A 178 1.86 5.72 -24.53
C GLN A 178 2.14 7.20 -24.28
N LYS A 179 2.93 7.82 -25.15
CA LYS A 179 3.28 9.24 -25.06
C LYS A 179 2.11 10.20 -25.32
N ARG A 180 0.99 9.73 -25.89
CA ARG A 180 -0.20 10.53 -26.18
C ARG A 180 -1.45 9.65 -26.18
N TYR A 181 -2.48 10.05 -25.43
CA TYR A 181 -3.83 9.48 -25.48
C TYR A 181 -4.79 10.43 -26.17
N LYS A 182 -5.82 9.89 -26.82
CA LYS A 182 -6.95 10.69 -27.27
C LYS A 182 -7.87 10.92 -26.06
N GLU A 183 -8.54 12.07 -26.03
CA GLU A 183 -9.48 12.46 -24.96
C GLU A 183 -10.54 11.37 -24.71
N ASN A 184 -11.11 10.83 -25.79
CA ASN A 184 -12.07 9.73 -25.74
C ASN A 184 -11.49 8.42 -25.12
N ASP A 185 -10.20 8.16 -25.29
CA ASP A 185 -9.55 6.97 -24.71
C ASP A 185 -9.38 7.13 -23.18
N LEU A 186 -9.08 8.35 -22.72
CA LEU A 186 -9.01 8.72 -21.31
C LEU A 186 -10.39 8.65 -20.65
N GLU A 187 -11.41 9.23 -21.27
CA GLU A 187 -12.79 9.18 -20.79
C GLU A 187 -13.29 7.73 -20.68
N LYS A 188 -13.02 6.90 -21.67
CA LYS A 188 -13.40 5.50 -21.68
C LYS A 188 -12.67 4.72 -20.61
N ALA A 189 -11.35 4.89 -20.49
CA ALA A 189 -10.55 4.23 -19.46
C ALA A 189 -10.97 4.63 -18.05
N LEU A 190 -11.29 5.92 -17.81
CA LEU A 190 -11.85 6.39 -16.54
C LEU A 190 -13.22 5.77 -16.25
N LYS A 191 -14.05 5.60 -17.27
CA LYS A 191 -15.35 4.95 -17.12
C LYS A 191 -15.21 3.48 -16.73
N ASP A 192 -14.30 2.76 -17.38
CA ASP A 192 -14.10 1.33 -17.19
C ASP A 192 -13.32 1.03 -15.89
N HIS A 193 -12.55 2.00 -15.37
CA HIS A 193 -11.69 1.86 -14.19
C HIS A 193 -11.99 2.87 -13.08
N MET A 194 -13.22 3.37 -12.97
CA MET A 194 -13.62 4.37 -11.98
C MET A 194 -13.33 3.94 -10.55
N GLU A 195 -13.52 2.67 -10.22
CA GLU A 195 -13.22 2.13 -8.89
C GLU A 195 -11.72 2.27 -8.57
N GLN A 196 -10.85 1.94 -9.53
CA GLN A 196 -9.41 2.06 -9.36
C GLN A 196 -8.97 3.50 -9.28
N PHE A 197 -9.56 4.37 -10.09
CA PHE A 197 -9.33 5.81 -10.04
C PHE A 197 -9.68 6.39 -8.66
N LEU A 198 -10.83 6.03 -8.09
CA LEU A 198 -11.23 6.45 -6.75
C LEU A 198 -10.26 5.95 -5.66
N LEU A 199 -9.78 4.71 -5.79
CA LEU A 199 -8.78 4.15 -4.87
C LEU A 199 -7.44 4.91 -4.93
N GLU A 200 -7.06 5.41 -6.09
CA GLU A 200 -5.85 6.22 -6.27
C GLU A 200 -5.99 7.65 -5.74
N MET A 201 -7.16 8.22 -5.86
CA MET A 201 -7.48 9.53 -5.29
C MET A 201 -7.32 9.56 -3.77
N GLY A 202 -7.50 8.42 -3.10
CA GLY A 202 -7.41 8.30 -1.66
C GLY A 202 -8.76 8.35 -0.94
N ARG A 203 -8.72 8.54 0.38
CA ARG A 203 -9.95 8.53 1.21
C ARG A 203 -10.69 9.86 1.14
N GLY A 204 -12.01 9.75 1.29
CA GLY A 204 -12.89 10.91 1.45
C GLY A 204 -13.51 11.41 0.15
N PHE A 205 -13.17 10.84 -1.00
CA PHE A 205 -13.79 11.22 -2.26
C PHE A 205 -15.09 10.44 -2.51
N ALA A 206 -16.17 11.17 -2.74
CA ALA A 206 -17.44 10.66 -3.22
C ALA A 206 -17.67 11.15 -4.66
N PHE A 207 -17.95 10.23 -5.57
CA PHE A 207 -18.27 10.59 -6.95
C PHE A 207 -19.64 11.26 -7.02
N VAL A 208 -19.71 12.47 -7.57
CA VAL A 208 -20.94 13.25 -7.76
C VAL A 208 -21.49 13.09 -9.15
N GLY A 209 -20.64 13.23 -10.16
CA GLY A 209 -21.08 13.12 -11.54
C GLY A 209 -19.97 13.33 -12.55
N ARG A 210 -20.27 13.03 -13.81
CA ARG A 210 -19.41 13.29 -14.95
C ARG A 210 -20.12 14.16 -15.97
N GLN A 211 -19.34 14.85 -16.81
CA GLN A 211 -19.85 15.76 -17.81
C GLN A 211 -20.89 16.75 -17.22
N TYR A 212 -20.53 17.26 -16.03
CA TYR A 212 -21.42 18.07 -15.20
C TYR A 212 -21.48 19.50 -15.74
N SER A 213 -22.67 19.94 -16.08
CA SER A 213 -22.90 21.30 -16.57
C SER A 213 -23.17 22.24 -15.39
N MET A 214 -22.37 23.28 -15.27
CA MET A 214 -22.53 24.34 -14.27
C MET A 214 -22.78 25.67 -14.94
N GLN A 215 -23.70 26.46 -14.38
CA GLN A 215 -23.92 27.83 -14.80
C GLN A 215 -23.30 28.77 -13.77
N ILE A 216 -22.37 29.62 -14.23
CA ILE A 216 -21.76 30.66 -13.39
C ILE A 216 -22.05 32.01 -14.07
N GLY A 217 -22.96 32.75 -13.49
CA GLY A 217 -23.49 33.97 -14.11
C GLY A 217 -24.22 33.65 -15.44
N SER A 218 -23.80 34.29 -16.51
CA SER A 218 -24.35 34.07 -17.88
C SER A 218 -23.60 32.98 -18.67
N ARG A 219 -22.56 32.38 -18.10
CA ARG A 219 -21.73 31.38 -18.79
C ARG A 219 -22.02 29.97 -18.30
N GLN A 220 -22.08 29.05 -19.26
CA GLN A 220 -22.21 27.61 -18.98
C GLN A 220 -20.84 26.95 -19.10
N PHE A 221 -20.46 26.20 -18.08
CA PHE A 221 -19.22 25.44 -18.02
C PHE A 221 -19.56 23.97 -17.95
N LYS A 222 -18.74 23.15 -18.57
CA LYS A 222 -18.85 21.70 -18.53
C LYS A 222 -17.59 21.13 -17.91
N VAL A 223 -17.75 20.33 -16.86
CA VAL A 223 -16.64 19.71 -16.12
C VAL A 223 -16.68 18.21 -16.33
N ASP A 224 -15.54 17.58 -16.64
CA ASP A 224 -15.48 16.16 -16.98
C ASP A 224 -15.86 15.26 -15.81
N LEU A 225 -15.30 15.52 -14.62
CA LEU A 225 -15.60 14.78 -13.40
C LEU A 225 -15.79 15.72 -12.21
N VAL A 226 -16.78 15.42 -11.38
CA VAL A 226 -17.05 16.13 -10.14
C VAL A 226 -17.07 15.14 -8.98
N PHE A 227 -16.28 15.42 -7.96
CA PHE A 227 -16.24 14.70 -6.70
C PHE A 227 -16.58 15.61 -5.54
N TYR A 228 -17.08 15.04 -4.45
CA TYR A 228 -17.20 15.72 -3.17
C TYR A 228 -16.20 15.09 -2.19
N HIS A 229 -15.38 15.92 -1.56
CA HIS A 229 -14.46 15.47 -0.54
C HIS A 229 -15.06 15.60 0.85
N CYS A 230 -15.46 14.47 1.45
CA CYS A 230 -16.24 14.43 2.72
C CYS A 230 -15.46 14.99 3.93
N ILE A 231 -14.13 14.87 3.93
CA ILE A 231 -13.28 15.35 5.03
C ILE A 231 -13.09 16.87 4.93
N LEU A 232 -12.75 17.37 3.74
CA LEU A 232 -12.56 18.80 3.48
C LEU A 232 -13.88 19.55 3.27
N LYS A 233 -14.99 18.85 3.07
CA LYS A 233 -16.33 19.42 2.79
C LYS A 233 -16.33 20.37 1.59
N CYS A 234 -15.65 20.00 0.52
CA CYS A 234 -15.55 20.77 -0.72
C CYS A 234 -15.80 19.91 -1.96
N TYR A 235 -16.17 20.57 -3.06
CA TYR A 235 -16.22 19.93 -4.38
C TYR A 235 -14.85 19.97 -5.02
N VAL A 236 -14.48 18.87 -5.67
CA VAL A 236 -13.27 18.73 -6.48
C VAL A 236 -13.69 18.57 -7.93
N LEU A 237 -13.29 19.52 -8.77
CA LEU A 237 -13.59 19.56 -10.19
C LEU A 237 -12.35 19.08 -10.96
N ILE A 238 -12.51 18.08 -11.81
CA ILE A 238 -11.44 17.54 -12.63
C ILE A 238 -11.79 17.71 -14.10
N ASP A 239 -10.91 18.37 -14.82
CA ASP A 239 -11.00 18.60 -16.24
C ASP A 239 -9.86 17.85 -16.97
N LEU A 240 -10.20 17.00 -17.91
CA LEU A 240 -9.26 16.12 -18.61
C LEU A 240 -8.71 16.85 -19.85
N LYS A 241 -7.50 17.42 -19.73
CA LYS A 241 -6.87 18.12 -20.85
C LYS A 241 -5.77 17.32 -21.53
N ARG A 242 -5.69 17.50 -22.83
CA ARG A 242 -4.80 16.77 -23.73
C ARG A 242 -3.39 17.36 -23.87
N ALA A 243 -3.13 18.58 -23.40
CA ALA A 243 -1.90 19.31 -23.67
C ALA A 243 -1.04 19.48 -22.42
N GLU A 244 0.28 19.64 -22.63
CA GLU A 244 1.20 20.15 -21.63
C GLU A 244 0.59 21.38 -20.96
N LEU A 245 0.48 21.36 -19.63
CA LEU A 245 0.10 22.53 -18.84
C LEU A 245 1.13 23.62 -19.12
N SER A 246 0.84 24.54 -20.02
CA SER A 246 1.52 25.82 -19.98
C SER A 246 1.06 26.51 -18.69
N LEU A 247 1.98 26.63 -17.75
CA LEU A 247 1.80 27.49 -16.56
C LEU A 247 1.51 28.91 -17.07
N ILE A 248 0.21 29.25 -17.07
CA ILE A 248 -0.19 30.65 -17.19
C ILE A 248 -0.04 31.22 -15.78
N HIS A 249 0.96 32.05 -15.62
CA HIS A 249 1.14 32.89 -14.44
C HIS A 249 -0.02 33.87 -14.26
#